data_9571750d58f8707cd55642ceaf5b1e50
#
_entry.id   9571750d58f8707cd55642ceaf5b1e50
#
_cell.length_a   1.000
_cell.length_b   1.000
_cell.length_c   1.000
_cell.angle_alpha   90.00
_cell.angle_beta   90.00
_cell.angle_gamma   90.00
#
_symmetry.space_group_name_H-M   'P 1'
#
loop_
_entity.id
_entity.type
_entity.pdbx_description
1 polymer ?
#
loop_
_entity_poly.entity_id
_entity_poly.type
_entity_poly.pdbx_seq_one_letter_code
_entity_poly.pdbx_strand_id
1 'polypeptide(L)'
;QDDERLFAIYESFKRGVTVAEIHELTKIDEWFLNKLMHILSLERRMQSETLSDALYMEAKQNGFPDAVIKEMTGLSEIKHVPACYRMVDTCSAEFTASTPYFYSTFGEEDEAEEFIKENASGKPVVMVFGSGPIRIGQGIEFDFASVHCVWSLKRAGYEVVIVNNNPETVSTDFNVADRLYFEPLTPEDVLDIIRIEKPIGAVVAFGGQTAIRLTKCLVENNIPVLGTPADSIDMAEDRGRFAALLKKLNMKQAAGQTVYTEDEAIQAANHLGYPVLMRPSYVLGGQNMIIAYNDADIHEYMKIILSHKIENAILIDKYLMGTELEVDAICDGETVLIPGIMEHIERTGVHSGD
;
A
#
# COMPACT_ATOMS: atom_id res chain seq x y z
N GLN A 1 -15.89 16.50 13.83
CA GLN A 1 -14.98 16.62 12.67
C GLN A 1 -13.70 15.85 13.03
N ASP A 2 -13.59 14.68 12.51
CA ASP A 2 -12.41 13.82 12.65
C ASP A 2 -11.98 13.30 11.27
N ASP A 3 -10.92 12.58 11.23
CA ASP A 3 -10.34 11.97 10.04
C ASP A 3 -11.24 10.87 9.45
N GLU A 4 -12.08 10.23 10.25
CA GLU A 4 -13.04 9.20 9.80
C GLU A 4 -14.38 9.77 9.28
N ARG A 5 -14.53 11.09 9.19
CA ARG A 5 -15.82 11.74 8.84
C ARG A 5 -16.44 11.22 7.54
N LEU A 6 -15.64 10.85 6.54
CA LEU A 6 -16.15 10.32 5.27
C LEU A 6 -16.90 9.00 5.48
N PHE A 7 -16.32 8.10 6.25
CA PHE A 7 -16.93 6.82 6.59
C PHE A 7 -18.16 6.99 7.49
N ALA A 8 -18.10 7.93 8.44
CA ALA A 8 -19.23 8.27 9.30
C ALA A 8 -20.43 8.83 8.51
N ILE A 9 -20.17 9.68 7.49
CA ILE A 9 -21.20 10.19 6.57
C ILE A 9 -21.81 9.02 5.78
N TYR A 10 -20.98 8.16 5.21
CA TYR A 10 -21.44 7.01 4.43
C TYR A 10 -22.29 6.05 5.27
N GLU A 11 -21.89 5.74 6.49
CA GLU A 11 -22.66 4.93 7.43
C GLU A 11 -23.99 5.62 7.83
N SER A 12 -23.99 6.96 7.96
CA SER A 12 -25.22 7.71 8.22
C SER A 12 -26.24 7.56 7.08
N PHE A 13 -25.78 7.57 5.84
CA PHE A 13 -26.63 7.29 4.67
C PHE A 13 -27.19 5.87 4.68
N LYS A 14 -26.40 4.88 5.09
CA LYS A 14 -26.87 3.49 5.27
C LYS A 14 -28.01 3.43 6.28
N ARG A 15 -27.98 4.25 7.31
CA ARG A 15 -29.00 4.38 8.36
C ARG A 15 -30.20 5.27 7.97
N GLY A 16 -30.19 5.85 6.79
CA GLY A 16 -31.33 6.61 6.24
C GLY A 16 -31.29 8.11 6.51
N VAL A 17 -30.16 8.67 7.00
CA VAL A 17 -29.99 10.12 7.08
C VAL A 17 -29.91 10.68 5.66
N THR A 18 -30.56 11.81 5.42
CA THR A 18 -30.66 12.42 4.09
C THR A 18 -29.45 13.30 3.75
N VAL A 19 -29.23 13.54 2.46
CA VAL A 19 -28.20 14.46 1.95
C VAL A 19 -28.39 15.86 2.56
N ALA A 20 -29.62 16.38 2.61
CA ALA A 20 -29.93 17.68 3.17
C ALA A 20 -29.56 17.79 4.66
N GLU A 21 -29.85 16.76 5.45
CA GLU A 21 -29.48 16.73 6.88
C GLU A 21 -27.98 16.73 7.08
N ILE A 22 -27.22 15.92 6.29
CA ILE A 22 -25.76 15.90 6.36
C ILE A 22 -25.18 17.22 5.90
N HIS A 23 -25.70 17.82 4.81
CA HIS A 23 -25.29 19.13 4.35
C HIS A 23 -25.48 20.20 5.43
N GLU A 24 -26.65 20.22 6.07
CA GLU A 24 -26.93 21.21 7.12
C GLU A 24 -25.98 21.10 8.31
N LEU A 25 -25.59 19.87 8.69
CA LEU A 25 -24.68 19.60 9.81
C LEU A 25 -23.21 19.89 9.46
N THR A 26 -22.78 19.53 8.25
CA THR A 26 -21.36 19.52 7.88
C THR A 26 -20.95 20.68 6.99
N LYS A 27 -21.90 21.31 6.30
CA LYS A 27 -21.72 22.29 5.23
C LYS A 27 -20.93 21.77 4.04
N ILE A 28 -20.78 20.43 3.89
CA ILE A 28 -20.24 19.80 2.70
C ILE A 28 -21.25 19.99 1.58
N ASP A 29 -20.76 20.39 0.40
CA ASP A 29 -21.62 20.58 -0.76
C ASP A 29 -22.39 19.31 -1.12
N GLU A 30 -23.67 19.47 -1.42
CA GLU A 30 -24.58 18.36 -1.74
C GLU A 30 -24.10 17.54 -2.97
N TRP A 31 -23.33 18.14 -3.88
CA TRP A 31 -22.77 17.43 -5.02
C TRP A 31 -21.90 16.24 -4.57
N PHE A 32 -20.98 16.44 -3.61
CA PHE A 32 -20.15 15.37 -3.06
C PHE A 32 -20.98 14.33 -2.30
N LEU A 33 -21.94 14.80 -1.53
CA LEU A 33 -22.85 13.91 -0.77
C LEU A 33 -23.70 13.04 -1.69
N ASN A 34 -24.17 13.59 -2.80
CA ASN A 34 -24.91 12.84 -3.81
C ASN A 34 -24.03 11.80 -4.52
N LYS A 35 -22.70 12.05 -4.69
CA LYS A 35 -21.79 11.03 -5.20
C LYS A 35 -21.67 9.83 -4.26
N LEU A 36 -21.60 10.07 -2.96
CA LEU A 36 -21.62 8.99 -1.96
C LEU A 36 -22.94 8.22 -1.96
N MET A 37 -24.06 8.93 -2.11
CA MET A 37 -25.39 8.30 -2.24
C MET A 37 -25.51 7.43 -3.49
N HIS A 38 -24.87 7.85 -4.60
CA HIS A 38 -24.82 7.05 -5.83
C HIS A 38 -24.06 5.73 -5.60
N ILE A 39 -22.88 5.78 -4.96
CA ILE A 39 -22.13 4.59 -4.58
C ILE A 39 -22.99 3.65 -3.71
N LEU A 40 -23.65 4.19 -2.68
CA LEU A 40 -24.54 3.39 -1.84
C LEU A 40 -25.72 2.77 -2.61
N SER A 41 -26.24 3.48 -3.61
CA SER A 41 -27.29 2.94 -4.48
C SER A 41 -26.80 1.74 -5.29
N LEU A 42 -25.59 1.82 -5.83
CA LEU A 42 -24.96 0.71 -6.54
C LEU A 42 -24.70 -0.49 -5.63
N GLU A 43 -24.19 -0.27 -4.40
CA GLU A 43 -24.05 -1.35 -3.41
C GLU A 43 -25.39 -2.08 -3.19
N ARG A 44 -26.47 -1.32 -2.93
CA ARG A 44 -27.80 -1.90 -2.69
C ARG A 44 -28.33 -2.68 -3.90
N ARG A 45 -28.10 -2.18 -5.10
CA ARG A 45 -28.50 -2.86 -6.34
C ARG A 45 -27.72 -4.16 -6.51
N MET A 46 -26.39 -4.16 -6.31
CA MET A 46 -25.58 -5.37 -6.37
C MET A 46 -25.98 -6.43 -5.34
N GLN A 47 -26.48 -6.01 -4.17
CA GLN A 47 -26.95 -6.91 -3.11
C GLN A 47 -28.35 -7.46 -3.35
N SER A 48 -29.21 -6.79 -4.14
CA SER A 48 -30.62 -7.12 -4.31
C SER A 48 -31.02 -7.57 -5.71
N GLU A 49 -30.28 -7.20 -6.73
CA GLU A 49 -30.58 -7.52 -8.13
C GLU A 49 -29.66 -8.64 -8.64
N THR A 50 -30.09 -9.34 -9.66
CA THR A 50 -29.18 -10.26 -10.38
C THR A 50 -28.14 -9.44 -11.14
N LEU A 51 -26.86 -9.78 -11.01
CA LEU A 51 -25.78 -9.09 -11.68
C LEU A 51 -25.92 -9.26 -13.21
N SER A 52 -26.34 -8.20 -13.88
CA SER A 52 -26.35 -8.12 -15.33
C SER A 52 -25.05 -7.48 -15.83
N ASP A 53 -24.73 -7.65 -17.12
CA ASP A 53 -23.55 -7.01 -17.74
C ASP A 53 -23.60 -5.49 -17.57
N ALA A 54 -24.79 -4.88 -17.67
CA ALA A 54 -24.98 -3.44 -17.48
C ALA A 54 -24.66 -3.00 -16.05
N LEU A 55 -25.17 -3.73 -15.04
CA LEU A 55 -24.89 -3.42 -13.63
C LEU A 55 -23.42 -3.65 -13.29
N TYR A 56 -22.81 -4.71 -13.84
CA TYR A 56 -21.39 -4.95 -13.68
C TYR A 56 -20.55 -3.80 -14.25
N MET A 57 -20.82 -3.40 -15.50
CA MET A 57 -20.10 -2.28 -16.13
C MET A 57 -20.31 -0.96 -15.38
N GLU A 58 -21.52 -0.68 -14.92
CA GLU A 58 -21.80 0.50 -14.10
C GLU A 58 -20.99 0.47 -12.79
N ALA A 59 -20.88 -0.68 -12.14
CA ALA A 59 -20.06 -0.85 -10.94
C ALA A 59 -18.56 -0.62 -11.25
N LYS A 60 -18.05 -1.20 -12.33
CA LYS A 60 -16.64 -0.98 -12.77
C LYS A 60 -16.36 0.49 -13.07
N GLN A 61 -17.24 1.17 -13.79
CA GLN A 61 -17.13 2.61 -14.10
C GLN A 61 -17.19 3.50 -12.85
N ASN A 62 -17.71 2.99 -11.73
CA ASN A 62 -17.73 3.67 -10.44
C ASN A 62 -16.67 3.17 -9.45
N GLY A 63 -15.68 2.41 -9.93
CA GLY A 63 -14.50 2.04 -9.18
C GLY A 63 -14.65 0.81 -8.27
N PHE A 64 -15.68 -0.02 -8.47
CA PHE A 64 -15.81 -1.28 -7.74
C PHE A 64 -14.89 -2.36 -8.33
N PRO A 65 -13.91 -2.89 -7.58
CA PRO A 65 -13.12 -4.02 -8.04
C PRO A 65 -13.94 -5.32 -8.02
N ASP A 66 -13.53 -6.28 -8.85
CA ASP A 66 -14.20 -7.57 -8.99
C ASP A 66 -14.37 -8.32 -7.68
N ALA A 67 -13.39 -8.23 -6.79
CA ALA A 67 -13.44 -8.86 -5.48
C ALA A 67 -14.62 -8.32 -4.64
N VAL A 68 -14.85 -7.01 -4.66
CA VAL A 68 -15.95 -6.35 -3.95
C VAL A 68 -17.29 -6.68 -4.61
N ILE A 69 -17.36 -6.68 -5.95
CA ILE A 69 -18.57 -7.07 -6.68
C ILE A 69 -18.96 -8.51 -6.33
N LYS A 70 -18.00 -9.43 -6.27
CA LYS A 70 -18.26 -10.83 -5.84
C LYS A 70 -18.82 -10.90 -4.42
N GLU A 71 -18.20 -10.17 -3.50
CA GLU A 71 -18.66 -10.13 -2.09
C GLU A 71 -20.08 -9.62 -1.99
N MET A 72 -20.41 -8.51 -2.68
CA MET A 72 -21.73 -7.89 -2.62
C MET A 72 -22.81 -8.72 -3.30
N THR A 73 -22.49 -9.41 -4.39
CA THR A 73 -23.46 -10.23 -5.14
C THR A 73 -23.57 -11.67 -4.62
N GLY A 74 -22.61 -12.12 -3.80
CA GLY A 74 -22.50 -13.50 -3.35
C GLY A 74 -22.06 -14.49 -4.44
N LEU A 75 -21.61 -14.01 -5.60
CA LEU A 75 -21.14 -14.86 -6.69
C LEU A 75 -19.71 -15.33 -6.43
N SER A 76 -19.44 -16.61 -6.65
CA SER A 76 -18.08 -17.17 -6.55
C SER A 76 -17.17 -16.75 -7.70
N GLU A 77 -17.76 -16.56 -8.88
CA GLU A 77 -17.04 -16.21 -10.11
C GLU A 77 -17.79 -15.12 -10.88
N ILE A 78 -17.06 -14.19 -11.45
CA ILE A 78 -17.53 -13.21 -12.42
C ILE A 78 -16.54 -13.16 -13.57
N LYS A 79 -17.03 -12.83 -14.77
CA LYS A 79 -16.16 -12.65 -15.93
C LYS A 79 -15.50 -11.28 -15.82
N HIS A 80 -14.20 -11.26 -15.60
CA HIS A 80 -13.41 -10.04 -15.60
C HIS A 80 -13.45 -9.34 -16.96
N VAL A 81 -13.71 -8.04 -16.95
CA VAL A 81 -13.57 -7.15 -18.12
C VAL A 81 -12.36 -6.25 -17.83
N PRO A 82 -11.28 -6.38 -18.60
CA PRO A 82 -10.08 -5.58 -18.36
C PRO A 82 -10.36 -4.10 -18.68
N ALA A 83 -9.67 -3.23 -17.95
CA ALA A 83 -9.71 -1.79 -18.20
C ALA A 83 -9.07 -1.45 -19.55
N CYS A 84 -9.55 -0.35 -20.15
CA CYS A 84 -8.89 0.40 -21.21
C CYS A 84 -8.23 1.63 -20.60
N TYR A 85 -7.19 2.14 -21.23
CA TYR A 85 -6.45 3.27 -20.68
C TYR A 85 -6.52 4.47 -21.61
N ARG A 86 -6.87 5.62 -21.03
CA ARG A 86 -6.90 6.91 -21.73
C ARG A 86 -5.75 7.78 -21.27
N MET A 87 -5.28 8.62 -22.17
CA MET A 87 -4.23 9.59 -21.87
C MET A 87 -4.82 10.76 -21.07
N VAL A 88 -4.10 11.21 -20.04
CA VAL A 88 -4.53 12.40 -19.28
C VAL A 88 -4.41 13.63 -20.14
N ASP A 89 -5.51 14.34 -20.30
CA ASP A 89 -5.51 15.63 -20.99
C ASP A 89 -4.96 16.73 -20.05
N THR A 90 -3.72 17.08 -20.27
CA THR A 90 -3.02 18.15 -19.52
C THR A 90 -3.21 19.54 -20.13
N CYS A 91 -3.95 19.65 -21.24
CA CYS A 91 -4.06 20.88 -22.02
C CYS A 91 -5.49 21.38 -22.18
N SER A 92 -6.45 20.89 -21.40
CA SER A 92 -7.87 21.31 -21.43
C SER A 92 -8.50 21.21 -22.83
N ALA A 93 -8.15 20.18 -23.58
CA ALA A 93 -8.56 19.92 -24.96
C ALA A 93 -8.15 21.00 -26.01
N GLU A 94 -7.25 21.91 -25.64
CA GLU A 94 -6.70 22.89 -26.60
C GLU A 94 -5.72 22.23 -27.57
N PHE A 95 -5.01 21.19 -27.15
CA PHE A 95 -4.07 20.42 -27.95
C PHE A 95 -4.27 18.93 -27.70
N THR A 96 -3.86 18.11 -28.64
CA THR A 96 -3.84 16.66 -28.46
C THR A 96 -2.88 16.29 -27.35
N ALA A 97 -3.31 15.48 -26.38
CA ALA A 97 -2.48 14.97 -25.32
C ALA A 97 -1.32 14.15 -25.91
N SER A 98 -0.11 14.40 -25.43
CA SER A 98 1.11 13.71 -25.91
C SER A 98 1.96 13.14 -24.76
N THR A 99 1.69 13.56 -23.52
CA THR A 99 2.38 13.06 -22.36
C THR A 99 1.83 11.66 -22.03
N PRO A 100 2.70 10.62 -21.92
CA PRO A 100 2.26 9.23 -21.72
C PRO A 100 1.82 8.97 -20.27
N TYR A 101 0.82 9.70 -19.83
CA TYR A 101 0.12 9.61 -18.57
C TYR A 101 -1.24 8.95 -18.79
N PHE A 102 -1.44 7.81 -18.19
CA PHE A 102 -2.62 6.98 -18.42
C PHE A 102 -3.44 6.79 -17.15
N TYR A 103 -4.74 6.66 -17.33
CA TYR A 103 -5.71 6.29 -16.31
C TYR A 103 -6.72 5.31 -16.89
N SER A 104 -7.24 4.42 -16.04
CA SER A 104 -8.19 3.39 -16.47
C SER A 104 -9.57 3.94 -16.75
N THR A 105 -10.19 3.36 -17.74
CA THR A 105 -11.61 3.54 -18.07
C THR A 105 -12.23 2.20 -18.47
N PHE A 106 -13.56 2.16 -18.55
CA PHE A 106 -14.30 1.02 -19.10
C PHE A 106 -15.07 1.47 -20.33
N GLY A 107 -14.32 1.96 -21.32
CA GLY A 107 -14.81 2.41 -22.64
C GLY A 107 -14.40 1.47 -23.77
N GLU A 108 -14.45 1.97 -25.00
CA GLU A 108 -14.11 1.22 -26.22
C GLU A 108 -12.70 1.53 -26.74
N GLU A 109 -12.10 2.65 -26.33
CA GLU A 109 -10.81 3.15 -26.82
C GLU A 109 -9.71 2.89 -25.81
N ASP A 110 -8.55 2.40 -26.28
CA ASP A 110 -7.34 2.16 -25.48
C ASP A 110 -6.15 2.93 -26.08
N GLU A 111 -5.92 4.15 -25.59
CA GLU A 111 -4.85 5.03 -26.06
C GLU A 111 -3.46 4.53 -25.62
N ALA A 112 -3.37 3.73 -24.54
CA ALA A 112 -2.09 3.17 -24.12
C ALA A 112 -1.61 2.08 -25.08
N GLU A 113 -2.50 1.20 -25.55
CA GLU A 113 -2.14 0.21 -26.58
C GLU A 113 -1.70 0.86 -27.88
N GLU A 114 -2.38 1.93 -28.30
CA GLU A 114 -2.00 2.69 -29.49
C GLU A 114 -0.64 3.35 -29.32
N PHE A 115 -0.43 4.05 -28.20
CA PHE A 115 0.84 4.71 -27.89
C PHE A 115 2.02 3.72 -27.87
N ILE A 116 1.86 2.56 -27.25
CA ILE A 116 2.90 1.53 -27.19
C ILE A 116 3.25 1.02 -28.60
N LYS A 117 2.25 0.80 -29.47
CA LYS A 117 2.47 0.36 -30.87
C LYS A 117 3.21 1.40 -31.69
N GLU A 118 2.85 2.67 -31.54
CA GLU A 118 3.45 3.78 -32.32
C GLU A 118 4.85 4.12 -31.83
N ASN A 119 5.13 3.96 -30.54
CA ASN A 119 6.39 4.33 -29.92
C ASN A 119 7.27 3.14 -29.51
N ALA A 120 7.07 1.98 -30.13
CA ALA A 120 7.79 0.76 -29.79
C ALA A 120 9.31 0.94 -29.98
N SER A 121 10.05 0.96 -28.90
CA SER A 121 11.51 1.08 -28.91
C SER A 121 12.25 -0.25 -29.14
N GLY A 122 11.55 -1.35 -28.95
CA GLY A 122 12.13 -2.71 -28.95
C GLY A 122 12.94 -3.04 -27.70
N LYS A 123 13.01 -2.15 -26.71
CA LYS A 123 13.67 -2.40 -25.43
C LYS A 123 12.78 -3.23 -24.52
N PRO A 124 13.37 -4.05 -23.63
CA PRO A 124 12.59 -4.73 -22.61
C PRO A 124 11.99 -3.73 -21.61
N VAL A 125 10.74 -3.97 -21.22
CA VAL A 125 9.99 -3.12 -20.30
C VAL A 125 10.18 -3.61 -18.87
N VAL A 126 10.44 -2.71 -17.94
CA VAL A 126 10.44 -2.96 -16.48
C VAL A 126 9.40 -2.07 -15.83
N MET A 127 8.61 -2.67 -14.95
CA MET A 127 7.60 -1.94 -14.16
C MET A 127 8.15 -1.58 -12.78
N VAL A 128 7.90 -0.35 -12.33
CA VAL A 128 8.27 0.14 -10.99
C VAL A 128 7.01 0.60 -10.28
N PHE A 129 6.77 0.10 -9.08
CA PHE A 129 5.62 0.51 -8.27
C PHE A 129 6.02 1.63 -7.31
N GLY A 130 5.23 2.71 -7.32
CA GLY A 130 5.33 3.78 -6.34
C GLY A 130 4.73 3.40 -4.99
N SER A 131 4.85 4.29 -4.02
CA SER A 131 4.34 4.08 -2.65
C SER A 131 2.86 4.43 -2.47
N GLY A 132 2.24 5.04 -3.48
CA GLY A 132 0.93 5.66 -3.31
C GLY A 132 1.01 6.94 -2.47
N PRO A 133 -0.11 7.39 -1.90
CA PRO A 133 -0.13 8.53 -0.99
C PRO A 133 0.74 8.27 0.24
N ILE A 134 1.59 9.25 0.58
CA ILE A 134 2.46 9.17 1.75
C ILE A 134 1.58 9.16 3.01
N ARG A 135 1.88 8.25 3.92
CA ARG A 135 1.20 8.11 5.21
C ARG A 135 2.06 8.71 6.32
N ILE A 136 1.43 9.03 7.45
CA ILE A 136 2.16 9.43 8.66
C ILE A 136 3.18 8.33 9.03
N GLY A 137 4.43 8.70 9.24
CA GLY A 137 5.53 7.79 9.50
C GLY A 137 6.19 7.18 8.26
N GLN A 138 5.87 7.68 7.08
CA GLN A 138 6.59 7.43 5.84
C GLN A 138 7.19 8.75 5.35
N GLY A 139 8.45 8.73 4.94
CA GLY A 139 9.12 9.87 4.36
C GLY A 139 9.09 9.84 2.82
N ILE A 140 9.69 10.86 2.22
CA ILE A 140 9.78 10.99 0.76
C ILE A 140 10.86 10.08 0.15
N GLU A 141 11.60 9.34 0.96
CA GLU A 141 12.67 8.43 0.53
C GLU A 141 12.18 7.37 -0.46
N PHE A 142 10.94 6.90 -0.33
CA PHE A 142 10.35 5.96 -1.29
C PHE A 142 10.24 6.57 -2.68
N ASP A 143 9.83 7.82 -2.78
CA ASP A 143 9.71 8.51 -4.06
C ASP A 143 11.10 8.77 -4.67
N PHE A 144 12.05 9.25 -3.86
CA PHE A 144 13.45 9.42 -4.25
C PHE A 144 14.05 8.11 -4.77
N ALA A 145 13.89 7.01 -4.03
CA ALA A 145 14.41 5.70 -4.43
C ALA A 145 13.76 5.20 -5.72
N SER A 146 12.44 5.40 -5.90
CA SER A 146 11.72 5.06 -7.12
C SER A 146 12.26 5.82 -8.33
N VAL A 147 12.48 7.14 -8.22
CA VAL A 147 13.03 7.97 -9.30
C VAL A 147 14.44 7.49 -9.68
N HIS A 148 15.31 7.26 -8.70
CA HIS A 148 16.67 6.78 -8.95
C HIS A 148 16.70 5.37 -9.56
N CYS A 149 15.78 4.51 -9.16
CA CYS A 149 15.58 3.19 -9.78
C CYS A 149 15.24 3.34 -11.26
N VAL A 150 14.25 4.17 -11.59
CA VAL A 150 13.84 4.44 -12.98
C VAL A 150 15.00 4.95 -13.81
N TRP A 151 15.71 5.96 -13.34
CA TRP A 151 16.85 6.51 -14.07
C TRP A 151 17.99 5.50 -14.26
N SER A 152 18.20 4.61 -13.28
CA SER A 152 19.20 3.55 -13.39
C SER A 152 18.81 2.50 -14.41
N LEU A 153 17.55 2.08 -14.43
CA LEU A 153 17.02 1.15 -15.42
C LEU A 153 17.05 1.75 -16.84
N LYS A 154 16.66 3.02 -17.01
CA LYS A 154 16.75 3.71 -18.31
C LYS A 154 18.20 3.80 -18.81
N ARG A 155 19.16 4.11 -17.92
CA ARG A 155 20.60 4.08 -18.27
C ARG A 155 21.10 2.68 -18.64
N ALA A 156 20.52 1.65 -18.05
CA ALA A 156 20.83 0.26 -18.37
C ALA A 156 20.17 -0.24 -19.67
N GLY A 157 19.37 0.59 -20.34
CA GLY A 157 18.77 0.29 -21.64
C GLY A 157 17.36 -0.27 -21.58
N TYR A 158 16.70 -0.21 -20.44
CA TYR A 158 15.29 -0.61 -20.29
C TYR A 158 14.35 0.54 -20.61
N GLU A 159 13.14 0.19 -21.04
CA GLU A 159 11.99 1.05 -21.01
C GLU A 159 11.28 0.89 -19.65
N VAL A 160 10.90 1.98 -19.00
CA VAL A 160 10.40 1.92 -17.64
C VAL A 160 9.02 2.51 -17.52
N VAL A 161 8.14 1.72 -16.92
CA VAL A 161 6.76 2.09 -16.59
C VAL A 161 6.63 2.28 -15.10
N ILE A 162 6.07 3.40 -14.66
CA ILE A 162 5.68 3.62 -13.26
C ILE A 162 4.17 3.40 -13.11
N VAL A 163 3.78 2.75 -12.02
CA VAL A 163 2.39 2.70 -11.55
C VAL A 163 2.34 3.34 -10.17
N ASN A 164 1.59 4.43 -10.04
CA ASN A 164 1.42 5.15 -8.79
C ASN A 164 0.09 5.92 -8.78
N ASN A 165 -0.59 5.96 -7.65
CA ASN A 165 -1.82 6.73 -7.48
C ASN A 165 -1.64 8.04 -6.72
N ASN A 166 -0.40 8.47 -6.49
CA ASN A 166 -0.08 9.80 -5.97
C ASN A 166 0.31 10.73 -7.12
N PRO A 167 -0.53 11.69 -7.51
CA PRO A 167 -0.24 12.59 -8.64
C PRO A 167 0.72 13.73 -8.29
N GLU A 168 1.01 13.94 -7.01
CA GLU A 168 1.79 15.08 -6.53
C GLU A 168 3.15 14.65 -5.95
N THR A 169 3.90 13.88 -6.73
CA THR A 169 5.23 13.42 -6.31
C THR A 169 6.18 13.34 -7.50
N VAL A 170 7.49 13.43 -7.25
CA VAL A 170 8.51 13.52 -8.32
C VAL A 170 8.53 12.27 -9.20
N SER A 171 8.25 11.08 -8.68
CA SER A 171 8.20 9.86 -9.49
C SER A 171 7.12 9.90 -10.58
N THR A 172 6.11 10.74 -10.41
CA THR A 172 5.04 10.93 -11.38
C THR A 172 5.23 12.13 -12.32
N ASP A 173 6.41 12.77 -12.29
CA ASP A 173 6.77 13.82 -13.23
C ASP A 173 7.00 13.26 -14.65
N PHE A 174 6.60 14.05 -15.66
CA PHE A 174 6.58 13.65 -17.08
C PHE A 174 7.95 13.23 -17.64
N ASN A 175 9.03 13.63 -17.02
CA ASN A 175 10.40 13.38 -17.47
C ASN A 175 11.08 12.21 -16.73
N VAL A 176 10.40 11.53 -15.82
CA VAL A 176 10.98 10.44 -15.03
C VAL A 176 10.88 9.12 -15.78
N ALA A 177 9.69 8.59 -15.95
CA ALA A 177 9.44 7.31 -16.61
C ALA A 177 9.18 7.48 -18.12
N ASP A 178 9.15 6.38 -18.86
CA ASP A 178 8.72 6.37 -20.26
C ASP A 178 7.20 6.34 -20.39
N ARG A 179 6.51 5.74 -19.42
CA ARG A 179 5.05 5.74 -19.26
C ARG A 179 4.68 5.73 -17.79
N LEU A 180 3.55 6.35 -17.46
CA LEU A 180 3.00 6.43 -16.12
C LEU A 180 1.53 6.05 -16.13
N TYR A 181 1.14 5.17 -15.20
CA TYR A 181 -0.26 4.83 -14.93
C TYR A 181 -0.67 5.37 -13.57
N PHE A 182 -1.67 6.25 -13.56
CA PHE A 182 -2.31 6.74 -12.36
C PHE A 182 -3.40 5.75 -11.92
N GLU A 183 -2.95 4.67 -11.28
CA GLU A 183 -3.83 3.59 -10.88
C GLU A 183 -3.63 3.18 -9.42
N PRO A 184 -4.68 2.69 -8.78
CA PRO A 184 -4.53 2.04 -7.48
C PRO A 184 -3.55 0.87 -7.55
N LEU A 185 -2.77 0.70 -6.48
CA LEU A 185 -1.82 -0.41 -6.37
C LEU A 185 -2.55 -1.65 -5.84
N THR A 186 -3.58 -2.09 -6.56
CA THR A 186 -4.34 -3.31 -6.28
C THR A 186 -3.95 -4.43 -7.26
N PRO A 187 -4.13 -5.70 -6.90
CA PRO A 187 -3.86 -6.81 -7.82
C PRO A 187 -4.59 -6.69 -9.15
N GLU A 188 -5.85 -6.28 -9.16
CA GLU A 188 -6.67 -6.18 -10.35
C GLU A 188 -6.13 -5.13 -11.33
N ASP A 189 -5.96 -3.89 -10.85
CA ASP A 189 -5.47 -2.78 -11.67
C ASP A 189 -4.07 -3.04 -12.21
N VAL A 190 -3.20 -3.61 -11.36
CA VAL A 190 -1.82 -3.95 -11.74
C VAL A 190 -1.77 -5.04 -12.82
N LEU A 191 -2.62 -6.06 -12.72
CA LEU A 191 -2.66 -7.15 -13.73
C LEU A 191 -3.17 -6.64 -15.07
N ASP A 192 -4.11 -5.71 -15.09
CA ASP A 192 -4.59 -5.10 -16.33
C ASP A 192 -3.50 -4.28 -17.03
N ILE A 193 -2.68 -3.54 -16.28
CA ILE A 193 -1.53 -2.84 -16.85
C ILE A 193 -0.47 -3.84 -17.37
N ILE A 194 -0.18 -4.89 -16.61
CA ILE A 194 0.77 -5.94 -17.01
C ILE A 194 0.36 -6.60 -18.31
N ARG A 195 -0.94 -6.80 -18.54
CA ARG A 195 -1.48 -7.37 -19.78
C ARG A 195 -1.09 -6.55 -21.00
N ILE A 196 -1.08 -5.25 -20.89
CA ILE A 196 -0.76 -4.31 -21.98
C ILE A 196 0.75 -4.13 -22.12
N GLU A 197 1.43 -3.82 -21.03
CA GLU A 197 2.85 -3.47 -21.01
C GLU A 197 3.79 -4.67 -21.15
N LYS A 198 3.37 -5.85 -20.77
CA LYS A 198 4.12 -7.11 -20.84
C LYS A 198 5.54 -6.99 -20.30
N PRO A 199 5.72 -6.49 -19.07
CA PRO A 199 7.04 -6.26 -18.52
C PRO A 199 7.81 -7.57 -18.33
N ILE A 200 9.12 -7.50 -18.44
CA ILE A 200 10.02 -8.64 -18.13
C ILE A 200 10.12 -8.88 -16.62
N GLY A 201 9.72 -7.93 -15.80
CA GLY A 201 9.69 -8.01 -14.35
C GLY A 201 9.28 -6.69 -13.72
N ALA A 202 9.08 -6.73 -12.41
CA ALA A 202 8.59 -5.61 -11.63
C ALA A 202 9.43 -5.36 -10.37
N VAL A 203 9.62 -4.09 -10.02
CA VAL A 203 10.32 -3.64 -8.80
C VAL A 203 9.28 -3.18 -7.79
N VAL A 204 9.27 -3.82 -6.61
CA VAL A 204 8.36 -3.51 -5.49
C VAL A 204 9.07 -2.85 -4.31
N ALA A 205 10.41 -2.95 -4.24
CA ALA A 205 11.19 -2.62 -3.05
C ALA A 205 11.08 -1.14 -2.64
N PHE A 206 10.84 -0.24 -3.60
CA PHE A 206 10.83 1.20 -3.37
C PHE A 206 9.42 1.80 -3.18
N GLY A 207 8.39 0.99 -3.22
CA GLY A 207 6.99 1.42 -3.03
C GLY A 207 6.44 1.14 -1.63
N GLY A 208 7.30 0.88 -0.65
CA GLY A 208 6.92 0.58 0.74
C GLY A 208 5.94 -0.58 0.85
N GLN A 209 5.20 -0.61 1.93
CA GLN A 209 4.25 -1.69 2.23
C GLN A 209 3.14 -1.83 1.17
N THR A 210 2.79 -0.73 0.49
CA THR A 210 1.77 -0.76 -0.56
C THR A 210 2.21 -1.61 -1.75
N ALA A 211 3.43 -1.41 -2.25
CA ALA A 211 3.97 -2.18 -3.37
C ALA A 211 4.38 -3.60 -2.96
N ILE A 212 4.94 -3.78 -1.77
CA ILE A 212 5.34 -5.10 -1.24
C ILE A 212 4.16 -6.08 -1.20
N ARG A 213 2.96 -5.61 -0.89
CA ARG A 213 1.75 -6.45 -0.90
C ARG A 213 1.41 -7.04 -2.28
N LEU A 214 1.89 -6.45 -3.36
CA LEU A 214 1.70 -6.97 -4.72
C LEU A 214 2.58 -8.18 -5.02
N THR A 215 3.62 -8.43 -4.24
CA THR A 215 4.61 -9.50 -4.47
C THR A 215 3.96 -10.86 -4.72
N LYS A 216 2.99 -11.23 -3.88
CA LYS A 216 2.28 -12.50 -4.02
C LYS A 216 1.52 -12.59 -5.35
N CYS A 217 0.78 -11.55 -5.70
CA CYS A 217 0.03 -11.47 -6.96
C CYS A 217 0.96 -11.57 -8.18
N LEU A 218 2.10 -10.89 -8.16
CA LEU A 218 3.09 -10.93 -9.23
C LEU A 218 3.63 -12.35 -9.43
N VAL A 219 4.04 -13.02 -8.36
CA VAL A 219 4.55 -14.39 -8.40
C VAL A 219 3.51 -15.38 -8.92
N GLU A 220 2.27 -15.30 -8.43
CA GLU A 220 1.16 -16.16 -8.86
C GLU A 220 0.84 -15.99 -10.35
N ASN A 221 1.14 -14.82 -10.93
CA ASN A 221 0.96 -14.53 -12.34
C ASN A 221 2.26 -14.64 -13.17
N ASN A 222 3.31 -15.27 -12.62
CA ASN A 222 4.60 -15.50 -13.27
C ASN A 222 5.33 -14.21 -13.70
N ILE A 223 5.14 -13.11 -12.97
CA ILE A 223 5.88 -11.87 -13.18
C ILE A 223 7.08 -11.86 -12.24
N PRO A 224 8.33 -11.83 -12.77
CA PRO A 224 9.52 -11.78 -11.95
C PRO A 224 9.56 -10.54 -11.06
N VAL A 225 9.80 -10.73 -9.77
CA VAL A 225 10.10 -9.63 -8.84
C VAL A 225 11.59 -9.36 -8.89
N LEU A 226 11.96 -8.16 -9.33
CA LEU A 226 13.34 -7.75 -9.52
C LEU A 226 13.91 -7.15 -8.23
N GLY A 227 15.18 -7.44 -7.94
CA GLY A 227 15.84 -7.09 -6.69
C GLY A 227 15.73 -8.19 -5.66
N THR A 228 15.22 -7.90 -4.46
CA THR A 228 15.03 -8.90 -3.42
C THR A 228 13.97 -9.94 -3.85
N PRO A 229 14.30 -11.25 -3.84
CA PRO A 229 13.35 -12.28 -4.22
C PRO A 229 12.09 -12.31 -3.34
N ALA A 230 10.95 -12.64 -3.94
CA ALA A 230 9.67 -12.66 -3.25
C ALA A 230 9.65 -13.50 -1.97
N ASP A 231 10.25 -14.68 -1.96
CA ASP A 231 10.36 -15.53 -0.75
C ASP A 231 11.21 -14.89 0.34
N SER A 232 12.24 -14.12 -0.02
CA SER A 232 13.07 -13.39 0.92
C SER A 232 12.33 -12.20 1.51
N ILE A 233 11.49 -11.53 0.73
CA ILE A 233 10.59 -10.47 1.22
C ILE A 233 9.61 -11.06 2.23
N ASP A 234 8.93 -12.14 1.89
CA ASP A 234 7.98 -12.81 2.77
C ASP A 234 8.66 -13.32 4.07
N MET A 235 9.88 -13.85 3.94
CA MET A 235 10.68 -14.30 5.09
C MET A 235 11.02 -13.13 6.04
N ALA A 236 11.29 -11.95 5.51
CA ALA A 236 11.58 -10.76 6.31
C ALA A 236 10.33 -10.18 6.98
N GLU A 237 9.18 -10.24 6.30
CA GLU A 237 7.91 -9.74 6.81
C GLU A 237 7.26 -10.70 7.83
N ASP A 238 7.43 -12.01 7.66
CA ASP A 238 6.91 -13.01 8.59
C ASP A 238 7.83 -13.17 9.81
N ARG A 239 7.32 -12.80 10.99
CA ARG A 239 8.08 -12.84 12.24
C ARG A 239 8.59 -14.22 12.60
N GLY A 240 7.78 -15.25 12.36
CA GLY A 240 8.14 -16.63 12.69
C GLY A 240 9.29 -17.12 11.79
N ARG A 241 9.18 -16.87 10.50
CA ARG A 241 10.22 -17.18 9.52
C ARG A 241 11.50 -16.39 9.80
N PHE A 242 11.37 -15.09 10.08
CA PHE A 242 12.52 -14.24 10.39
C PHE A 242 13.24 -14.65 11.68
N ALA A 243 12.49 -14.93 12.76
CA ALA A 243 13.07 -15.43 14.00
C ALA A 243 13.79 -16.79 13.81
N ALA A 244 13.22 -17.69 13.01
CA ALA A 244 13.86 -18.95 12.66
C ALA A 244 15.15 -18.75 11.84
N LEU A 245 15.17 -17.78 10.92
CA LEU A 245 16.36 -17.39 10.17
C LEU A 245 17.47 -16.86 11.09
N LEU A 246 17.15 -15.91 11.98
CA LEU A 246 18.11 -15.34 12.93
C LEU A 246 18.69 -16.43 13.85
N LYS A 247 17.84 -17.34 14.33
CA LYS A 247 18.30 -18.50 15.12
C LYS A 247 19.25 -19.41 14.34
N LYS A 248 18.93 -19.70 13.06
CA LYS A 248 19.79 -20.50 12.17
C LYS A 248 21.15 -19.84 11.95
N LEU A 249 21.17 -18.50 11.85
CA LEU A 249 22.39 -17.70 11.68
C LEU A 249 23.11 -17.42 13.00
N ASN A 250 22.61 -17.92 14.14
CA ASN A 250 23.13 -17.64 15.49
C ASN A 250 23.21 -16.13 15.79
N MET A 251 22.28 -15.36 15.24
CA MET A 251 22.16 -13.92 15.50
C MET A 251 21.23 -13.67 16.69
N LYS A 252 21.57 -12.65 17.48
CA LYS A 252 20.76 -12.23 18.62
C LYS A 252 19.61 -11.35 18.15
N GLN A 253 18.44 -11.54 18.75
CA GLN A 253 17.31 -10.63 18.62
C GLN A 253 16.72 -10.33 20.00
N ALA A 254 15.98 -9.24 20.12
CA ALA A 254 15.21 -8.97 21.33
C ALA A 254 14.20 -10.11 21.56
N ALA A 255 14.18 -10.64 22.77
CA ALA A 255 13.15 -11.60 23.16
C ALA A 255 11.79 -10.88 23.22
N GLY A 256 10.76 -11.49 22.66
CA GLY A 256 9.44 -10.91 22.62
C GLY A 256 8.33 -11.94 22.53
N GLN A 257 7.13 -11.51 22.85
CA GLN A 257 5.90 -12.32 22.80
C GLN A 257 4.74 -11.52 22.24
N THR A 258 3.84 -12.22 21.58
CA THR A 258 2.55 -11.67 21.14
C THR A 258 1.51 -12.01 22.18
N VAL A 259 0.72 -11.03 22.61
CA VAL A 259 -0.30 -11.16 23.65
C VAL A 259 -1.60 -10.52 23.19
N TYR A 260 -2.71 -10.96 23.76
CA TYR A 260 -4.05 -10.48 23.42
C TYR A 260 -4.81 -9.90 24.62
N THR A 261 -4.34 -10.19 25.83
CA THR A 261 -4.98 -9.75 27.07
C THR A 261 -3.98 -9.03 27.98
N GLU A 262 -4.51 -8.27 28.92
CA GLU A 262 -3.71 -7.58 29.92
C GLU A 262 -2.93 -8.54 30.81
N ASP A 263 -3.58 -9.62 31.24
CA ASP A 263 -2.94 -10.64 32.08
C ASP A 263 -1.77 -11.33 31.36
N GLU A 264 -1.95 -11.65 30.07
CA GLU A 264 -0.88 -12.17 29.22
C GLU A 264 0.26 -11.15 29.06
N ALA A 265 -0.07 -9.86 28.94
CA ALA A 265 0.90 -8.79 28.82
C ALA A 265 1.77 -8.67 30.08
N ILE A 266 1.16 -8.68 31.25
CA ILE A 266 1.86 -8.63 32.53
C ILE A 266 2.74 -9.88 32.72
N GLN A 267 2.24 -11.08 32.41
CA GLN A 267 3.01 -12.31 32.48
C GLN A 267 4.22 -12.30 31.55
N ALA A 268 4.01 -11.85 30.30
CA ALA A 268 5.08 -11.74 29.31
C ALA A 268 6.17 -10.74 29.78
N ALA A 269 5.77 -9.57 30.26
CA ALA A 269 6.70 -8.56 30.73
C ALA A 269 7.50 -9.03 31.96
N ASN A 270 6.85 -9.71 32.91
CA ASN A 270 7.53 -10.30 34.07
C ASN A 270 8.51 -11.41 33.67
N HIS A 271 8.17 -12.20 32.63
CA HIS A 271 9.08 -13.24 32.10
C HIS A 271 10.28 -12.62 31.36
N LEU A 272 10.08 -11.57 30.55
CA LEU A 272 11.14 -10.87 29.84
C LEU A 272 12.00 -9.99 30.75
N GLY A 273 11.43 -9.57 31.87
CA GLY A 273 12.01 -8.59 32.82
C GLY A 273 11.88 -7.16 32.28
N TYR A 274 11.50 -6.23 33.16
CA TYR A 274 11.38 -4.80 32.80
C TYR A 274 12.76 -4.16 32.52
N PRO A 275 12.82 -3.06 31.73
CA PRO A 275 11.74 -2.50 30.95
C PRO A 275 11.41 -3.32 29.72
N VAL A 276 10.15 -3.21 29.24
CA VAL A 276 9.66 -3.82 28.00
C VAL A 276 9.08 -2.77 27.05
N LEU A 277 9.20 -3.01 25.76
CA LEU A 277 8.58 -2.21 24.72
C LEU A 277 7.26 -2.86 24.32
N MET A 278 6.17 -2.08 24.38
CA MET A 278 4.84 -2.52 23.96
C MET A 278 4.42 -1.79 22.69
N ARG A 279 3.89 -2.55 21.74
CA ARG A 279 3.38 -1.99 20.48
C ARG A 279 2.23 -2.83 19.94
N PRO A 280 1.17 -2.21 19.38
CA PRO A 280 0.17 -2.94 18.61
C PRO A 280 0.81 -3.61 17.39
N SER A 281 0.25 -4.71 16.91
CA SER A 281 0.80 -5.45 15.75
C SER A 281 0.72 -4.67 14.44
N TYR A 282 -0.19 -3.71 14.36
CA TYR A 282 -0.40 -2.87 13.19
C TYR A 282 -0.27 -1.40 13.57
N VAL A 283 0.95 -0.89 13.54
CA VAL A 283 1.25 0.53 13.79
C VAL A 283 2.16 1.05 12.71
N LEU A 284 1.79 2.17 12.14
CA LEU A 284 2.64 2.98 11.27
C LEU A 284 3.19 4.16 12.10
N GLY A 285 4.47 4.45 11.93
CA GLY A 285 5.07 5.65 12.50
C GLY A 285 5.22 5.64 14.01
N GLY A 286 5.39 4.48 14.66
CA GLY A 286 5.64 4.36 16.11
C GLY A 286 4.49 4.88 17.00
N GLN A 287 3.36 5.23 16.43
CA GLN A 287 2.18 5.66 17.20
C GLN A 287 1.76 4.55 18.17
N ASN A 288 1.39 4.93 19.37
CA ASN A 288 0.97 4.00 20.42
C ASN A 288 2.05 2.98 20.85
N MET A 289 3.34 3.27 20.66
CA MET A 289 4.42 2.52 21.28
C MET A 289 4.76 3.12 22.64
N ILE A 290 4.95 2.27 23.64
CA ILE A 290 5.39 2.71 24.96
C ILE A 290 6.50 1.80 25.51
N ILE A 291 7.33 2.39 26.38
CA ILE A 291 8.27 1.63 27.21
C ILE A 291 7.64 1.51 28.60
N ALA A 292 7.29 0.30 28.99
CA ALA A 292 6.74 0.01 30.29
C ALA A 292 7.85 -0.42 31.25
N TYR A 293 7.87 0.16 32.45
CA TYR A 293 8.86 -0.11 33.50
C TYR A 293 8.30 -0.98 34.64
N ASN A 294 6.99 -1.16 34.68
CA ASN A 294 6.27 -1.90 35.70
C ASN A 294 4.87 -2.31 35.24
N ASP A 295 4.19 -3.13 36.05
CA ASP A 295 2.83 -3.61 35.75
C ASP A 295 1.78 -2.47 35.62
N ALA A 296 1.96 -1.37 36.36
CA ALA A 296 1.03 -0.25 36.33
C ALA A 296 1.05 0.47 34.95
N ASP A 297 2.24 0.59 34.35
CA ASP A 297 2.40 1.16 33.02
C ASP A 297 1.68 0.29 31.96
N ILE A 298 1.75 -1.03 32.10
CA ILE A 298 1.03 -1.97 31.23
C ILE A 298 -0.48 -1.80 31.40
N HIS A 299 -0.95 -1.73 32.63
CA HIS A 299 -2.38 -1.56 32.91
C HIS A 299 -2.94 -0.27 32.30
N GLU A 300 -2.23 0.86 32.43
CA GLU A 300 -2.63 2.13 31.84
C GLU A 300 -2.68 2.06 30.31
N TYR A 301 -1.66 1.48 29.69
CA TYR A 301 -1.57 1.33 28.25
C TYR A 301 -2.66 0.41 27.69
N MET A 302 -2.89 -0.73 28.31
CA MET A 302 -3.94 -1.66 27.88
C MET A 302 -5.32 -1.04 27.95
N LYS A 303 -5.60 -0.20 28.94
CA LYS A 303 -6.82 0.59 29.03
C LYS A 303 -7.02 1.49 27.81
N ILE A 304 -5.97 2.18 27.37
CA ILE A 304 -6.01 3.06 26.20
C ILE A 304 -6.31 2.24 24.94
N ILE A 305 -5.60 1.15 24.73
CA ILE A 305 -5.77 0.27 23.56
C ILE A 305 -7.18 -0.34 23.49
N LEU A 306 -7.63 -0.90 24.60
CA LEU A 306 -8.98 -1.53 24.67
C LEU A 306 -10.11 -0.51 24.51
N SER A 307 -9.90 0.76 24.94
CA SER A 307 -10.89 1.82 24.76
C SER A 307 -11.13 2.16 23.27
N HIS A 308 -10.14 1.93 22.42
CA HIS A 308 -10.22 2.16 20.98
C HIS A 308 -10.71 0.93 20.18
N LYS A 309 -11.24 -0.11 20.86
CA LYS A 309 -11.71 -1.36 20.25
C LYS A 309 -10.70 -2.01 19.31
N ILE A 310 -9.42 -1.88 19.63
CA ILE A 310 -8.36 -2.53 18.88
C ILE A 310 -8.33 -4.00 19.29
N GLU A 311 -8.95 -4.86 18.51
CA GLU A 311 -8.92 -6.34 18.69
C GLU A 311 -7.60 -6.97 18.23
N ASN A 312 -6.55 -6.17 18.06
CA ASN A 312 -5.29 -6.62 17.49
C ASN A 312 -4.33 -7.13 18.57
N ALA A 313 -3.53 -8.12 18.18
CA ALA A 313 -2.43 -8.61 18.97
C ALA A 313 -1.46 -7.49 19.37
N ILE A 314 -0.99 -7.51 20.61
CA ILE A 314 0.01 -6.59 21.13
C ILE A 314 1.33 -7.34 21.24
N LEU A 315 2.39 -6.67 20.85
CA LEU A 315 3.73 -7.18 20.92
C LEU A 315 4.42 -6.60 22.14
N ILE A 316 5.02 -7.48 22.92
CA ILE A 316 5.84 -7.12 24.08
C ILE A 316 7.24 -7.64 23.81
N ASP A 317 8.16 -6.72 23.62
CA ASP A 317 9.56 -7.04 23.37
C ASP A 317 10.43 -6.57 24.55
N LYS A 318 11.50 -7.30 24.87
CA LYS A 318 12.50 -6.82 25.83
C LYS A 318 13.09 -5.51 25.31
N TYR A 319 12.95 -4.44 26.08
CA TYR A 319 13.57 -3.17 25.72
C TYR A 319 15.10 -3.25 25.91
N LEU A 320 15.81 -3.03 24.82
CA LEU A 320 17.26 -3.01 24.79
C LEU A 320 17.73 -1.55 24.66
N MET A 321 18.43 -1.07 25.65
CA MET A 321 19.10 0.24 25.59
C MET A 321 20.45 0.08 24.90
N GLY A 322 20.78 0.99 24.00
CA GLY A 322 22.04 0.98 23.28
C GLY A 322 22.07 2.03 22.19
N THR A 323 23.11 1.99 21.38
CA THR A 323 23.22 2.76 20.15
C THR A 323 22.43 2.04 19.05
N GLU A 324 21.53 2.76 18.41
CA GLU A 324 20.76 2.27 17.28
C GLU A 324 21.48 2.57 15.99
N LEU A 325 21.65 1.56 15.15
CA LEU A 325 22.34 1.67 13.87
C LEU A 325 21.39 1.24 12.74
N GLU A 326 21.51 1.90 11.61
CA GLU A 326 20.85 1.54 10.37
C GLU A 326 21.89 1.23 9.30
N VAL A 327 21.64 0.18 8.53
CA VAL A 327 22.55 -0.30 7.48
C VAL A 327 21.75 -0.69 6.27
N ASP A 328 22.03 -0.03 5.14
CA ASP A 328 21.58 -0.48 3.83
C ASP A 328 22.63 -1.38 3.18
N ALA A 329 22.18 -2.46 2.58
CA ALA A 329 23.04 -3.40 1.90
C ALA A 329 22.48 -3.83 0.55
N ILE A 330 23.35 -3.96 -0.45
CA ILE A 330 23.02 -4.50 -1.77
C ILE A 330 23.84 -5.78 -1.97
N CYS A 331 23.17 -6.84 -2.43
CA CYS A 331 23.80 -8.12 -2.69
C CYS A 331 23.46 -8.60 -4.11
N ASP A 332 24.47 -9.04 -4.84
CA ASP A 332 24.34 -9.68 -6.17
C ASP A 332 24.25 -11.21 -6.10
N GLY A 333 24.21 -11.78 -4.90
CA GLY A 333 24.22 -13.22 -4.62
C GLY A 333 25.58 -13.77 -4.21
N GLU A 334 26.67 -13.05 -4.45
CA GLU A 334 28.05 -13.41 -4.10
C GLU A 334 28.70 -12.38 -3.20
N THR A 335 28.51 -11.09 -3.53
CA THR A 335 29.16 -9.96 -2.84
C THR A 335 28.11 -9.07 -2.17
N VAL A 336 28.39 -8.64 -0.96
CA VAL A 336 27.57 -7.65 -0.23
C VAL A 336 28.28 -6.31 -0.23
N LEU A 337 27.61 -5.28 -0.74
CA LEU A 337 28.06 -3.90 -0.65
C LEU A 337 27.29 -3.19 0.46
N ILE A 338 28.01 -2.59 1.40
CA ILE A 338 27.48 -1.71 2.44
C ILE A 338 28.10 -0.33 2.20
N PRO A 339 27.35 0.63 1.65
CA PRO A 339 27.88 1.96 1.33
C PRO A 339 28.17 2.81 2.56
N GLY A 340 27.49 2.53 3.66
CA GLY A 340 27.67 3.23 4.93
C GLY A 340 26.88 2.60 6.07
N ILE A 341 27.21 3.03 7.27
CA ILE A 341 26.48 2.66 8.50
C ILE A 341 26.10 3.96 9.17
N MET A 342 24.80 4.11 9.49
CA MET A 342 24.24 5.29 10.12
C MET A 342 23.98 5.01 11.61
N GLU A 343 24.41 5.91 12.47
CA GLU A 343 24.02 5.94 13.87
C GLU A 343 22.87 6.91 14.05
N HIS A 344 21.78 6.46 14.69
CA HIS A 344 20.65 7.31 14.98
C HIS A 344 20.97 8.34 16.04
N ILE A 345 20.48 9.56 15.86
CA ILE A 345 20.62 10.65 16.84
C ILE A 345 19.63 10.42 17.99
N GLU A 346 18.46 9.87 17.70
CA GLU A 346 17.43 9.55 18.68
C GLU A 346 17.83 8.35 19.54
N ARG A 347 17.21 8.31 20.72
CA ARG A 347 17.40 7.17 21.63
C ARG A 347 16.65 5.95 21.13
N THR A 348 17.18 4.78 21.42
CA THR A 348 16.53 3.49 21.15
C THR A 348 15.07 3.47 21.62
N GLY A 349 14.15 3.04 20.77
CA GLY A 349 12.72 2.96 21.04
C GLY A 349 11.95 4.26 20.77
N VAL A 350 12.62 5.34 20.37
CA VAL A 350 11.98 6.46 19.69
C VAL A 350 11.87 6.07 18.22
N HIS A 351 10.70 6.21 17.64
CA HIS A 351 10.56 5.96 16.21
C HIS A 351 11.31 7.06 15.45
N SER A 352 12.33 6.68 14.75
CA SER A 352 12.99 7.53 13.77
C SER A 352 12.80 6.91 12.39
N GLY A 353 12.76 7.71 11.39
CA GLY A 353 12.56 7.27 10.01
C GLY A 353 12.34 8.47 9.09
N ASP A 354 12.45 9.63 9.69
CA ASP A 354 12.26 10.91 9.02
C ASP A 354 13.59 11.66 8.94
#